data_87663c0cfa473a5e7eaabed3be044a81
#
_entry.id   87663c0cfa473a5e7eaabed3be044a81
#
_cell.length_a   1.000
_cell.length_b   1.000
_cell.length_c   1.000
_cell.angle_alpha   90.00
_cell.angle_beta   90.00
_cell.angle_gamma   90.00
#
_symmetry.space_group_name_H-M   'P 1'
#
loop_
_entity.id
_entity.type
_entity.pdbx_description
1 polymer ?
#
loop_
_entity_poly.entity_id
_entity_poly.type
_entity_poly.pdbx_seq_one_letter_code
_entity_poly.pdbx_strand_id
1 'polypeptide(L)'
;GGGAGGFRTGINFPVTVQDYTIEVGGGGSSHANGNSSIFSTITSTGGGRGGGTATTPGPSPTNATGQPGGSGGGATSFFGVNPFGSGNTPPTSPPQGNNGGSTSISPGIAGVVGGGGGGGAGAVGSNGPVAPSVPTTSGGAGGAGSPLSWASAPVISPAIPAPLQPSWSPAVGPTGLYAGGGGGGGGGISGPGGPGGGGAGGRYIPPSTTTISGSSGVTNTGGGGGGAGWNTPDTGDYPGGSGGSGIVIIRYSL
;
A
#
# COMPACT_ATOMS: atom_id res chain seq x y z
N GLY A 1 5.08 -2.17 -4.05
CA GLY A 1 3.88 -2.23 -3.22
C GLY A 1 2.91 -1.10 -3.50
N GLY A 2 1.63 -1.34 -3.32
CA GLY A 2 0.59 -0.31 -3.44
C GLY A 2 0.63 0.68 -2.28
N GLY A 3 0.34 1.96 -2.54
CA GLY A 3 0.14 2.96 -1.51
C GLY A 3 -1.18 2.74 -0.75
N ALA A 4 -1.23 3.17 0.50
CA ALA A 4 -2.46 3.19 1.27
C ALA A 4 -3.44 4.26 0.80
N GLY A 5 -4.72 4.09 1.11
CA GLY A 5 -5.70 5.16 1.02
C GLY A 5 -5.34 6.36 1.92
N GLY A 6 -5.87 7.52 1.60
CA GLY A 6 -5.68 8.72 2.40
C GLY A 6 -6.29 8.56 3.80
N PHE A 7 -5.62 9.09 4.79
CA PHE A 7 -6.10 9.15 6.16
C PHE A 7 -6.54 10.59 6.48
N ARG A 8 -7.82 10.77 6.77
CA ARG A 8 -8.40 12.08 7.09
C ARG A 8 -9.08 12.02 8.44
N THR A 9 -8.82 13.03 9.25
CA THR A 9 -9.50 13.21 10.53
C THR A 9 -10.09 14.62 10.61
N GLY A 10 -11.21 14.76 11.30
CA GLY A 10 -11.85 16.03 11.57
C GLY A 10 -12.44 16.02 12.98
N ILE A 11 -12.47 17.16 13.63
CA ILE A 11 -13.14 17.39 14.91
C ILE A 11 -14.17 18.50 14.74
N ASN A 12 -15.20 18.50 15.57
CA ASN A 12 -16.24 19.53 15.55
C ASN A 12 -16.91 19.72 14.17
N PHE A 13 -17.09 18.60 13.43
CA PHE A 13 -17.84 18.65 12.19
C PHE A 13 -19.28 19.08 12.49
N PRO A 14 -19.75 20.21 11.91
CA PRO A 14 -21.10 20.70 12.19
C PRO A 14 -22.13 19.76 11.58
N VAL A 15 -23.03 19.25 12.42
CA VAL A 15 -24.15 18.41 11.97
C VAL A 15 -25.46 19.16 12.12
N THR A 16 -26.32 19.02 11.13
CA THR A 16 -27.70 19.53 11.10
C THR A 16 -28.63 18.39 10.74
N VAL A 17 -29.93 18.58 10.87
CA VAL A 17 -30.90 17.55 10.47
C VAL A 17 -30.99 17.50 8.95
N GLN A 18 -30.17 16.63 8.34
CA GLN A 18 -30.13 16.39 6.90
C GLN A 18 -29.45 15.04 6.61
N ASP A 19 -29.53 14.60 5.37
CA ASP A 19 -28.78 13.43 4.91
C ASP A 19 -27.31 13.80 4.64
N TYR A 20 -26.40 12.93 5.06
CA TYR A 20 -24.97 13.02 4.78
C TYR A 20 -24.51 11.87 3.91
N THR A 21 -23.88 12.17 2.80
CA THR A 21 -23.30 11.14 1.93
C THR A 21 -22.15 10.46 2.65
N ILE A 22 -22.20 9.13 2.71
CA ILE A 22 -21.12 8.27 3.19
C ILE A 22 -20.82 7.25 2.11
N GLU A 23 -19.58 7.25 1.62
CA GLU A 23 -19.08 6.27 0.66
C GLU A 23 -17.78 5.69 1.19
N VAL A 24 -17.66 4.36 1.18
CA VAL A 24 -16.42 3.67 1.54
C VAL A 24 -15.79 3.13 0.27
N GLY A 25 -14.62 3.68 -0.07
CA GLY A 25 -13.89 3.28 -1.27
C GLY A 25 -13.38 1.85 -1.17
N GLY A 26 -13.53 1.10 -2.25
CA GLY A 26 -12.90 -0.20 -2.42
C GLY A 26 -11.40 -0.07 -2.65
N GLY A 27 -10.62 -1.06 -2.21
CA GLY A 27 -9.22 -1.17 -2.57
C GLY A 27 -9.04 -1.41 -4.08
N GLY A 28 -7.99 -0.87 -4.65
CA GLY A 28 -7.63 -1.13 -6.05
C GLY A 28 -7.27 -2.60 -6.25
N SER A 29 -7.67 -3.18 -7.37
CA SER A 29 -7.15 -4.46 -7.81
C SER A 29 -5.66 -4.32 -8.18
N SER A 30 -4.99 -5.45 -8.41
CA SER A 30 -3.66 -5.47 -9.02
C SER A 30 -3.66 -4.58 -10.29
N HIS A 31 -2.81 -3.58 -10.39
CA HIS A 31 -2.70 -2.59 -11.48
C HIS A 31 -3.72 -1.43 -11.46
N ALA A 32 -4.55 -1.26 -10.44
CA ALA A 32 -5.46 -0.13 -10.32
C ALA A 32 -5.23 0.66 -9.02
N ASN A 33 -5.50 1.96 -9.07
CA ASN A 33 -5.59 2.78 -7.86
C ASN A 33 -6.84 2.38 -7.06
N GLY A 34 -6.80 2.61 -5.75
CA GLY A 34 -7.98 2.48 -4.90
C GLY A 34 -9.00 3.59 -5.18
N ASN A 35 -10.25 3.34 -4.80
CA ASN A 35 -11.31 4.34 -4.83
C ASN A 35 -11.26 5.23 -3.58
N SER A 36 -11.74 6.46 -3.73
CA SER A 36 -11.83 7.41 -2.61
C SER A 36 -12.98 7.04 -1.66
N SER A 37 -12.80 7.36 -0.37
CA SER A 37 -13.88 7.35 0.61
C SER A 37 -14.36 8.76 0.85
N ILE A 38 -15.66 8.94 1.07
CA ILE A 38 -16.30 10.23 1.25
C ILE A 38 -17.16 10.24 2.51
N PHE A 39 -17.03 11.28 3.31
CA PHE A 39 -18.00 11.66 4.32
C PHE A 39 -18.38 13.12 4.10
N SER A 40 -19.58 13.35 3.63
CA SER A 40 -20.07 14.70 3.30
C SER A 40 -19.13 15.44 2.34
N THR A 41 -18.44 16.48 2.81
CA THR A 41 -17.46 17.27 2.06
C THR A 41 -16.02 16.80 2.22
N ILE A 42 -15.78 15.80 3.08
CA ILE A 42 -14.44 15.26 3.33
C ILE A 42 -14.19 14.08 2.40
N THR A 43 -13.18 14.20 1.55
CA THR A 43 -12.73 13.11 0.68
C THR A 43 -11.36 12.60 1.13
N SER A 44 -11.26 11.30 1.37
CA SER A 44 -10.01 10.56 1.52
C SER A 44 -9.68 9.89 0.19
N THR A 45 -8.61 10.30 -0.46
CA THR A 45 -8.25 9.79 -1.80
C THR A 45 -7.78 8.35 -1.73
N GLY A 46 -8.15 7.54 -2.70
CA GLY A 46 -7.67 6.17 -2.82
C GLY A 46 -6.14 6.08 -2.92
N GLY A 47 -5.56 4.96 -2.55
CA GLY A 47 -4.12 4.71 -2.63
C GLY A 47 -3.64 4.58 -4.07
N GLY A 48 -2.42 5.02 -4.36
CA GLY A 48 -1.78 4.86 -5.65
C GLY A 48 -1.34 3.41 -5.89
N ARG A 49 -1.54 2.87 -7.09
CA ARG A 49 -1.02 1.55 -7.45
C ARG A 49 0.51 1.52 -7.44
N GLY A 50 1.10 0.41 -7.08
CA GLY A 50 2.53 0.16 -7.27
C GLY A 50 2.89 0.12 -8.76
N GLY A 51 4.16 0.34 -9.08
CA GLY A 51 4.69 0.14 -10.43
C GLY A 51 4.45 -1.31 -10.88
N GLY A 52 4.05 -1.48 -12.13
CA GLY A 52 3.88 -2.77 -12.78
C GLY A 52 5.12 -3.17 -13.58
N THR A 53 5.16 -4.41 -14.07
CA THR A 53 6.19 -4.87 -15.00
C THR A 53 6.05 -4.17 -16.34
N ALA A 54 7.16 -3.69 -16.89
CA ALA A 54 7.18 -3.23 -18.26
C ALA A 54 7.22 -4.45 -19.19
N THR A 55 6.28 -4.55 -20.10
CA THR A 55 6.25 -5.59 -21.13
C THR A 55 7.21 -5.33 -22.29
N THR A 56 7.88 -4.18 -22.31
CA THR A 56 8.85 -3.81 -23.34
C THR A 56 10.16 -3.33 -22.72
N PRO A 57 11.31 -3.90 -23.11
CA PRO A 57 12.62 -3.35 -22.75
C PRO A 57 12.78 -1.97 -23.36
N GLY A 58 13.03 -0.96 -22.53
CA GLY A 58 13.28 0.41 -22.98
C GLY A 58 13.72 1.30 -21.82
N PRO A 59 14.34 2.46 -22.10
CA PRO A 59 14.94 3.31 -21.06
C PRO A 59 13.92 4.03 -20.15
N SER A 60 12.62 3.84 -20.36
CA SER A 60 11.55 4.38 -19.50
C SER A 60 10.28 3.55 -19.66
N PRO A 61 10.16 2.43 -18.96
CA PRO A 61 8.90 1.67 -18.98
C PRO A 61 7.82 2.47 -18.26
N THR A 62 6.83 2.92 -19.00
CA THR A 62 5.73 3.78 -18.50
C THR A 62 4.95 3.20 -17.32
N ASN A 63 5.10 1.90 -17.06
CA ASN A 63 4.42 1.19 -15.97
C ASN A 63 5.28 0.95 -14.72
N ALA A 64 6.61 1.20 -14.77
CA ALA A 64 7.50 0.93 -13.64
C ALA A 64 7.35 1.93 -12.48
N THR A 65 6.80 3.10 -12.77
CA THR A 65 6.56 4.17 -11.80
C THR A 65 5.37 3.85 -10.90
N GLY A 66 5.54 4.03 -9.60
CA GLY A 66 4.41 4.05 -8.67
C GLY A 66 3.47 5.21 -9.00
N GLN A 67 2.17 5.01 -8.83
CA GLN A 67 1.17 6.05 -9.13
C GLN A 67 0.86 6.90 -7.89
N PRO A 68 0.49 8.18 -8.10
CA PRO A 68 0.07 9.05 -7.00
C PRO A 68 -1.27 8.64 -6.43
N GLY A 69 -1.51 9.03 -5.17
CA GLY A 69 -2.77 8.77 -4.47
C GLY A 69 -2.81 9.42 -3.09
N GLY A 70 -3.73 9.01 -2.23
CA GLY A 70 -3.73 9.39 -0.82
C GLY A 70 -2.38 9.13 -0.19
N SER A 71 -1.86 7.90 -0.33
CA SER A 71 -0.44 7.58 -0.27
C SER A 71 0.00 7.03 -1.62
N GLY A 72 1.23 7.28 -2.02
CA GLY A 72 1.77 6.91 -3.32
C GLY A 72 2.23 5.45 -3.38
N GLY A 73 2.13 4.82 -4.55
CA GLY A 73 2.66 3.48 -4.81
C GLY A 73 4.19 3.47 -4.87
N GLY A 74 4.80 2.36 -4.49
CA GLY A 74 6.23 2.10 -4.67
C GLY A 74 6.57 1.78 -6.13
N ALA A 75 7.80 2.06 -6.54
CA ALA A 75 8.31 1.71 -7.87
C ALA A 75 8.52 0.20 -8.03
N THR A 76 8.49 -0.30 -9.27
CA THR A 76 8.92 -1.67 -9.55
C THR A 76 10.42 -1.74 -9.85
N SER A 77 10.99 -2.93 -9.66
CA SER A 77 12.37 -3.21 -10.02
C SER A 77 12.51 -3.40 -11.53
N PHE A 78 13.03 -2.40 -12.22
CA PHE A 78 13.39 -2.51 -13.64
C PHE A 78 14.66 -1.70 -13.90
N PHE A 79 15.29 -1.88 -15.08
CA PHE A 79 16.54 -1.18 -15.43
C PHE A 79 16.38 0.35 -15.29
N GLY A 80 17.25 0.96 -14.48
CA GLY A 80 17.30 2.40 -14.26
C GLY A 80 16.70 2.88 -12.92
N VAL A 81 16.55 4.17 -12.79
CA VAL A 81 15.91 4.81 -11.63
C VAL A 81 14.41 4.90 -11.90
N ASN A 82 13.63 4.17 -11.12
CA ASN A 82 12.17 4.21 -11.22
C ASN A 82 11.60 5.03 -10.07
N PRO A 83 10.90 6.13 -10.36
CA PRO A 83 10.35 6.99 -9.33
C PRO A 83 9.13 6.35 -8.65
N PHE A 84 8.94 6.73 -7.41
CA PHE A 84 7.76 6.40 -6.61
C PHE A 84 6.54 7.23 -7.02
N GLY A 85 5.36 6.82 -6.60
CA GLY A 85 4.14 7.62 -6.62
C GLY A 85 4.13 8.63 -5.48
N SER A 86 3.69 9.86 -5.78
CA SER A 86 3.53 10.89 -4.76
C SER A 86 2.31 10.60 -3.87
N GLY A 87 2.50 10.76 -2.57
CA GLY A 87 1.40 10.78 -1.61
C GLY A 87 0.76 12.17 -1.51
N ASN A 88 -0.31 12.27 -0.72
CA ASN A 88 -1.06 13.52 -0.54
C ASN A 88 -1.49 14.17 -1.87
N THR A 89 -2.02 13.35 -2.77
CA THR A 89 -2.45 13.80 -4.10
C THR A 89 -3.93 13.46 -4.32
N PRO A 90 -4.82 14.47 -4.49
CA PRO A 90 -4.53 15.91 -4.43
C PRO A 90 -4.08 16.35 -3.03
N PRO A 91 -3.36 17.48 -2.92
CA PRO A 91 -2.82 17.93 -1.64
C PRO A 91 -3.93 18.35 -0.67
N THR A 92 -3.76 17.96 0.58
CA THR A 92 -4.65 18.32 1.69
C THR A 92 -3.85 18.82 2.87
N SER A 93 -4.49 19.58 3.76
CA SER A 93 -3.92 20.00 5.04
C SER A 93 -4.85 19.55 6.17
N PRO A 94 -4.39 18.77 7.16
CA PRO A 94 -3.08 18.07 7.16
C PRO A 94 -2.94 17.07 5.99
N PRO A 95 -1.69 16.66 5.65
CA PRO A 95 -1.46 15.66 4.61
C PRO A 95 -2.17 14.34 4.89
N GLN A 96 -2.75 13.75 3.84
CA GLN A 96 -3.52 12.50 3.97
C GLN A 96 -2.68 11.23 3.80
N GLY A 97 -1.39 11.35 3.42
CA GLY A 97 -0.49 10.21 3.25
C GLY A 97 0.86 10.61 2.69
N ASN A 98 1.74 9.64 2.52
CA ASN A 98 3.14 9.83 2.15
C ASN A 98 3.50 9.14 0.83
N ASN A 99 4.69 9.47 0.33
CA ASN A 99 5.25 8.92 -0.90
C ASN A 99 5.56 7.42 -0.77
N GLY A 100 5.53 6.72 -1.89
CA GLY A 100 6.09 5.37 -2.00
C GLY A 100 7.61 5.37 -2.02
N GLY A 101 8.21 4.17 -1.97
CA GLY A 101 9.64 3.94 -2.12
C GLY A 101 10.05 3.87 -3.60
N SER A 102 11.21 4.40 -3.93
CA SER A 102 11.84 4.30 -5.25
C SER A 102 12.63 3.01 -5.41
N THR A 103 13.08 2.77 -6.64
CA THR A 103 14.13 1.79 -6.95
C THR A 103 15.22 2.46 -7.75
N SER A 104 16.47 2.09 -7.51
CA SER A 104 17.59 2.62 -8.29
C SER A 104 18.63 1.53 -8.49
N ILE A 105 19.05 1.35 -9.76
CA ILE A 105 20.24 0.57 -10.11
C ILE A 105 21.32 1.56 -10.50
N SER A 106 22.46 1.53 -9.81
CA SER A 106 23.63 2.30 -10.24
C SER A 106 24.12 1.74 -11.59
N PRO A 107 24.45 2.62 -12.57
CA PRO A 107 25.05 2.17 -13.83
C PRO A 107 26.33 1.36 -13.54
N GLY A 108 26.43 0.18 -14.13
CA GLY A 108 27.58 -0.70 -14.01
C GLY A 108 27.51 -1.75 -12.89
N ILE A 109 26.48 -1.77 -12.07
CA ILE A 109 26.28 -2.85 -11.12
C ILE A 109 25.28 -3.85 -11.73
N ALA A 110 25.73 -5.03 -12.04
CA ALA A 110 24.88 -6.17 -12.38
C ALA A 110 24.18 -6.67 -11.11
N GLY A 111 23.23 -5.88 -10.59
CA GLY A 111 22.48 -6.20 -9.41
C GLY A 111 20.99 -6.33 -9.70
N VAL A 112 20.31 -7.05 -8.87
CA VAL A 112 18.86 -7.20 -8.88
C VAL A 112 18.28 -6.30 -7.80
N VAL A 113 17.25 -5.53 -8.14
CA VAL A 113 16.62 -4.58 -7.22
C VAL A 113 15.27 -5.12 -6.81
N GLY A 114 14.97 -5.07 -5.53
CA GLY A 114 13.61 -5.30 -5.04
C GLY A 114 12.70 -4.12 -5.38
N GLY A 115 11.41 -4.37 -5.49
CA GLY A 115 10.41 -3.33 -5.65
C GLY A 115 10.33 -2.43 -4.42
N GLY A 116 10.05 -1.15 -4.59
CA GLY A 116 9.80 -0.20 -3.50
C GLY A 116 8.49 -0.53 -2.75
N GLY A 117 8.44 -0.25 -1.46
CA GLY A 117 7.22 -0.31 -0.66
C GLY A 117 6.28 0.86 -0.99
N GLY A 118 4.97 0.68 -0.85
CA GLY A 118 3.99 1.74 -0.92
C GLY A 118 4.05 2.67 0.28
N GLY A 119 3.70 3.94 0.10
CA GLY A 119 3.55 4.89 1.21
C GLY A 119 2.39 4.50 2.12
N GLY A 120 2.53 4.79 3.41
CA GLY A 120 1.45 4.74 4.40
C GLY A 120 1.02 6.14 4.83
N ALA A 121 -0.04 6.22 5.62
CA ALA A 121 -0.51 7.50 6.11
C ALA A 121 0.47 8.16 7.11
N GLY A 122 1.22 7.37 7.89
CA GLY A 122 2.16 7.86 8.89
C GLY A 122 3.62 7.90 8.43
N ALA A 123 4.00 7.16 7.38
CA ALA A 123 5.38 7.09 6.93
C ALA A 123 5.52 6.83 5.43
N VAL A 124 6.64 7.22 4.85
CA VAL A 124 7.02 6.91 3.49
C VAL A 124 7.30 5.40 3.33
N GLY A 125 7.09 4.87 2.13
CA GLY A 125 7.53 3.53 1.78
C GLY A 125 9.04 3.45 1.65
N SER A 126 9.63 2.31 2.02
CA SER A 126 11.07 2.08 1.89
C SER A 126 11.44 1.82 0.43
N ASN A 127 12.63 2.29 0.06
CA ASN A 127 13.19 1.99 -1.26
C ASN A 127 13.46 0.49 -1.41
N GLY A 128 13.37 0.00 -2.65
CA GLY A 128 13.81 -1.34 -2.98
C GLY A 128 15.33 -1.44 -2.88
N PRO A 129 15.88 -2.32 -2.02
CA PRO A 129 17.31 -2.48 -1.87
C PRO A 129 17.93 -3.18 -3.09
N VAL A 130 19.18 -2.85 -3.37
CA VAL A 130 20.02 -3.51 -4.38
C VAL A 130 20.70 -4.71 -3.76
N ALA A 131 20.68 -5.85 -4.42
CA ALA A 131 21.39 -7.05 -3.97
C ALA A 131 22.22 -7.64 -5.12
N PRO A 132 23.33 -8.35 -4.83
CA PRO A 132 24.21 -8.93 -5.86
C PRO A 132 23.57 -10.10 -6.61
N SER A 133 22.50 -10.69 -6.08
CA SER A 133 21.85 -11.84 -6.71
C SER A 133 20.35 -11.90 -6.40
N VAL A 134 19.59 -12.57 -7.26
CA VAL A 134 18.13 -12.78 -7.11
C VAL A 134 17.73 -13.35 -5.76
N PRO A 135 18.32 -14.45 -5.25
CA PRO A 135 17.83 -15.09 -4.04
C PRO A 135 18.02 -14.27 -2.76
N THR A 136 18.85 -13.22 -2.81
CA THR A 136 19.08 -12.33 -1.66
C THR A 136 18.37 -10.99 -1.76
N THR A 137 17.64 -10.74 -2.87
CA THR A 137 16.95 -9.46 -3.07
C THR A 137 15.68 -9.40 -2.24
N SER A 138 15.57 -8.38 -1.40
CA SER A 138 14.36 -8.10 -0.64
C SER A 138 13.54 -6.97 -1.26
N GLY A 139 12.21 -7.02 -1.08
CA GLY A 139 11.36 -5.87 -1.33
C GLY A 139 11.50 -4.79 -0.25
N GLY A 140 11.23 -3.55 -0.60
CA GLY A 140 11.12 -2.44 0.35
C GLY A 140 9.90 -2.60 1.26
N ALA A 141 10.02 -2.19 2.53
CA ALA A 141 8.89 -2.21 3.46
C ALA A 141 7.82 -1.16 3.09
N GLY A 142 6.55 -1.48 3.31
CA GLY A 142 5.47 -0.52 3.26
C GLY A 142 5.56 0.49 4.39
N GLY A 143 5.15 1.74 4.12
CA GLY A 143 5.09 2.80 5.11
C GLY A 143 4.05 2.52 6.20
N ALA A 144 4.33 2.89 7.44
CA ALA A 144 3.39 2.72 8.54
C ALA A 144 2.11 3.56 8.35
N GLY A 145 1.00 3.07 8.87
CA GLY A 145 -0.25 3.81 8.98
C GLY A 145 -0.21 4.88 10.07
N SER A 146 -1.26 5.67 10.13
CA SER A 146 -1.44 6.69 11.18
C SER A 146 -2.30 6.17 12.32
N PRO A 147 -1.98 6.55 13.58
CA PRO A 147 -2.74 6.10 14.75
C PRO A 147 -4.03 6.91 14.94
N LEU A 148 -5.06 6.24 15.42
CA LEU A 148 -6.33 6.81 15.86
C LEU A 148 -6.77 6.10 17.16
N SER A 149 -6.21 6.53 18.27
CA SER A 149 -6.31 5.80 19.56
C SER A 149 -7.74 5.55 20.03
N TRP A 150 -8.67 6.52 19.80
CA TRP A 150 -10.07 6.36 20.16
C TRP A 150 -10.86 5.38 19.26
N ALA A 151 -10.24 4.93 18.14
CA ALA A 151 -10.78 3.92 17.23
C ALA A 151 -9.82 2.71 17.12
N SER A 152 -9.20 2.34 18.22
CA SER A 152 -8.32 1.15 18.31
C SER A 152 -9.10 -0.15 18.19
N ALA A 153 -8.41 -1.26 17.93
CA ALA A 153 -9.05 -2.57 17.76
C ALA A 153 -9.93 -2.97 18.96
N PRO A 154 -9.52 -2.82 20.23
CA PRO A 154 -10.40 -3.10 21.36
C PRO A 154 -11.70 -2.30 21.39
N VAL A 155 -11.68 -1.08 20.83
CA VAL A 155 -12.85 -0.18 20.83
C VAL A 155 -13.81 -0.50 19.68
N ILE A 156 -13.27 -0.73 18.47
CA ILE A 156 -14.07 -0.83 17.24
C ILE A 156 -14.38 -2.27 16.85
N SER A 157 -13.59 -3.27 17.28
CA SER A 157 -13.80 -4.65 16.86
C SER A 157 -15.22 -5.20 17.05
N PRO A 158 -16.01 -4.79 18.06
CA PRO A 158 -17.40 -5.23 18.16
C PRO A 158 -18.29 -4.78 16.98
N ALA A 159 -17.92 -3.68 16.30
CA ALA A 159 -18.64 -3.19 15.11
C ALA A 159 -18.12 -3.79 13.80
N ILE A 160 -16.99 -4.51 13.83
CA ILE A 160 -16.43 -5.17 12.66
C ILE A 160 -17.07 -6.56 12.48
N PRO A 161 -17.55 -6.92 11.29
CA PRO A 161 -18.12 -8.25 11.03
C PRO A 161 -17.17 -9.37 11.48
N ALA A 162 -17.70 -10.35 12.22
CA ALA A 162 -16.92 -11.43 12.83
C ALA A 162 -15.92 -12.14 11.87
N PRO A 163 -16.26 -12.43 10.60
CA PRO A 163 -15.32 -13.04 9.67
C PRO A 163 -14.08 -12.18 9.34
N LEU A 164 -14.14 -10.87 9.54
CA LEU A 164 -13.04 -9.95 9.27
C LEU A 164 -12.16 -9.70 10.51
N GLN A 165 -12.67 -9.90 11.71
CA GLN A 165 -11.96 -9.60 12.96
C GLN A 165 -10.60 -10.30 13.10
N PRO A 166 -10.41 -11.57 12.69
CA PRO A 166 -9.12 -12.25 12.82
C PRO A 166 -7.96 -11.58 12.08
N SER A 167 -8.23 -10.94 10.95
CA SER A 167 -7.22 -10.20 10.19
C SER A 167 -7.18 -8.72 10.55
N TRP A 168 -8.34 -8.13 10.84
CA TRP A 168 -8.50 -6.71 11.10
C TRP A 168 -7.94 -6.29 12.46
N SER A 169 -8.28 -7.03 13.53
CA SER A 169 -7.87 -6.66 14.89
C SER A 169 -6.35 -6.60 15.09
N PRO A 170 -5.54 -7.58 14.62
CA PRO A 170 -4.09 -7.46 14.68
C PRO A 170 -3.52 -6.33 13.81
N ALA A 171 -4.14 -6.05 12.66
CA ALA A 171 -3.68 -5.02 11.75
C ALA A 171 -3.84 -3.61 12.32
N VAL A 172 -4.98 -3.35 12.98
CA VAL A 172 -5.30 -2.07 13.60
C VAL A 172 -4.64 -1.94 14.98
N GLY A 173 -4.62 -3.03 15.73
CA GLY A 173 -3.94 -3.11 17.02
C GLY A 173 -4.48 -2.18 18.11
N PRO A 174 -3.79 -2.14 19.26
CA PRO A 174 -4.22 -1.34 20.42
C PRO A 174 -4.07 0.17 20.22
N THR A 175 -3.30 0.60 19.26
CA THR A 175 -3.06 2.03 18.95
C THR A 175 -3.98 2.57 17.86
N GLY A 176 -4.76 1.68 17.19
CA GLY A 176 -5.69 2.09 16.15
C GLY A 176 -4.96 2.55 14.87
N LEU A 177 -4.03 1.71 14.35
CA LEU A 177 -3.32 2.04 13.10
C LEU A 177 -4.20 1.78 11.87
N TYR A 178 -4.23 2.74 10.94
CA TYR A 178 -4.94 2.67 9.68
C TYR A 178 -4.08 3.14 8.52
N ALA A 179 -4.37 2.66 7.34
CA ALA A 179 -3.74 3.08 6.11
C ALA A 179 -2.22 2.81 6.08
N GLY A 180 -1.81 1.56 6.35
CA GLY A 180 -0.45 1.08 6.13
C GLY A 180 -0.20 0.76 4.65
N GLY A 181 0.98 1.10 4.13
CA GLY A 181 1.40 0.83 2.74
C GLY A 181 1.73 -0.64 2.51
N GLY A 182 1.60 -1.13 1.29
CA GLY A 182 1.99 -2.49 0.88
C GLY A 182 3.51 -2.64 0.74
N GLY A 183 4.04 -3.82 1.08
CA GLY A 183 5.44 -4.16 0.88
C GLY A 183 5.77 -4.37 -0.60
N GLY A 184 6.99 -4.05 -1.01
CA GLY A 184 7.52 -4.31 -2.35
C GLY A 184 7.76 -5.80 -2.59
N GLY A 185 7.68 -6.23 -3.85
CA GLY A 185 8.08 -7.58 -4.24
C GLY A 185 9.60 -7.76 -4.21
N GLY A 186 10.04 -8.95 -3.90
CA GLY A 186 11.46 -9.33 -3.85
C GLY A 186 11.78 -10.58 -4.66
N GLY A 187 13.06 -10.81 -4.91
CA GLY A 187 13.57 -12.01 -5.56
C GLY A 187 13.66 -13.20 -4.59
N GLY A 188 13.92 -12.99 -3.31
CA GLY A 188 14.02 -14.07 -2.31
C GLY A 188 13.32 -13.72 -1.01
N ILE A 189 13.21 -12.43 -0.70
CA ILE A 189 12.66 -11.93 0.55
C ILE A 189 11.55 -10.93 0.23
N SER A 190 10.35 -11.18 0.76
CA SER A 190 9.22 -10.26 0.66
C SER A 190 9.48 -8.98 1.42
N GLY A 191 9.13 -7.83 0.87
CA GLY A 191 8.99 -6.61 1.64
C GLY A 191 7.80 -6.75 2.61
N PRO A 192 7.94 -6.45 3.90
CA PRO A 192 6.83 -6.48 4.82
C PRO A 192 5.82 -5.38 4.50
N GLY A 193 4.54 -5.67 4.72
CA GLY A 193 3.51 -4.64 4.71
C GLY A 193 3.65 -3.68 5.89
N GLY A 194 3.29 -2.44 5.70
CA GLY A 194 3.28 -1.43 6.75
C GLY A 194 2.20 -1.73 7.80
N PRO A 195 2.48 -1.50 9.10
CA PRO A 195 1.48 -1.59 10.16
C PRO A 195 0.26 -0.72 9.83
N GLY A 196 -0.93 -1.17 10.18
CA GLY A 196 -2.17 -0.51 9.80
C GLY A 196 -2.81 -1.09 8.55
N GLY A 197 -2.54 -2.37 8.25
CA GLY A 197 -3.26 -3.15 7.25
C GLY A 197 -2.58 -3.30 5.90
N GLY A 198 -1.31 -2.95 5.76
CA GLY A 198 -0.56 -3.17 4.53
C GLY A 198 -0.29 -4.65 4.27
N GLY A 199 -0.47 -5.10 3.02
CA GLY A 199 -0.16 -6.44 2.56
C GLY A 199 1.34 -6.64 2.30
N ALA A 200 1.89 -7.80 2.62
CA ALA A 200 3.28 -8.14 2.35
C ALA A 200 3.52 -8.37 0.85
N GLY A 201 4.70 -8.03 0.37
CA GLY A 201 5.12 -8.30 -1.01
C GLY A 201 5.25 -9.80 -1.29
N GLY A 202 5.18 -10.15 -2.56
CA GLY A 202 5.49 -11.46 -3.06
C GLY A 202 7.00 -11.73 -3.16
N ARG A 203 7.37 -12.99 -3.38
CA ARG A 203 8.76 -13.39 -3.54
C ARG A 203 8.90 -14.65 -4.38
N TYR A 204 10.08 -14.85 -4.95
CA TYR A 204 10.49 -16.10 -5.57
C TYR A 204 11.33 -16.95 -4.61
N ILE A 205 11.16 -18.27 -4.61
CA ILE A 205 11.88 -19.18 -3.73
C ILE A 205 12.73 -20.16 -4.59
N PRO A 206 14.03 -19.87 -4.82
CA PRO A 206 14.91 -20.83 -5.47
C PRO A 206 15.27 -22.00 -4.50
N PRO A 207 15.59 -23.21 -5.03
CA PRO A 207 15.64 -23.63 -6.43
C PRO A 207 14.28 -24.08 -6.99
N SER A 208 13.22 -23.99 -6.20
CA SER A 208 11.86 -24.29 -6.65
C SER A 208 11.38 -23.19 -7.61
N THR A 209 10.53 -23.55 -8.56
CA THR A 209 9.84 -22.58 -9.42
C THR A 209 8.67 -21.89 -8.71
N THR A 210 8.56 -22.05 -7.39
CA THR A 210 7.46 -21.51 -6.60
C THR A 210 7.64 -20.01 -6.38
N THR A 211 6.67 -19.25 -6.83
CA THR A 211 6.55 -17.82 -6.53
C THR A 211 5.37 -17.60 -5.59
N ILE A 212 5.56 -16.75 -4.60
CA ILE A 212 4.51 -16.33 -3.69
C ILE A 212 4.01 -14.97 -4.17
N SER A 213 2.70 -14.87 -4.42
CA SER A 213 2.03 -13.62 -4.77
C SER A 213 2.06 -12.62 -3.61
N GLY A 214 1.90 -11.33 -3.93
CA GLY A 214 1.70 -10.32 -2.92
C GLY A 214 0.39 -10.53 -2.16
N SER A 215 0.40 -10.24 -0.87
CA SER A 215 -0.79 -10.31 -0.03
C SER A 215 -1.66 -9.06 -0.22
N SER A 216 -2.97 -9.22 -0.15
CA SER A 216 -3.88 -8.07 -0.15
C SER A 216 -3.74 -7.24 1.12
N GLY A 217 -4.03 -5.96 1.04
CA GLY A 217 -4.25 -5.10 2.18
C GLY A 217 -5.48 -5.56 2.99
N VAL A 218 -5.47 -5.31 4.28
CA VAL A 218 -6.56 -5.71 5.17
C VAL A 218 -7.80 -4.86 4.90
N THR A 219 -8.94 -5.51 4.71
CA THR A 219 -10.25 -4.86 4.51
C THR A 219 -10.58 -3.93 5.67
N ASN A 220 -11.24 -2.81 5.39
CA ASN A 220 -11.65 -1.80 6.37
C ASN A 220 -10.47 -1.14 7.12
N THR A 221 -9.31 -1.05 6.49
CA THR A 221 -8.16 -0.32 7.03
C THR A 221 -7.62 0.74 6.07
N GLY A 222 -7.99 0.67 4.79
CA GLY A 222 -7.37 1.47 3.74
C GLY A 222 -5.94 1.05 3.42
N GLY A 223 -5.52 -0.16 3.80
CA GLY A 223 -4.16 -0.65 3.60
C GLY A 223 -3.82 -0.91 2.13
N GLY A 224 -2.59 -0.64 1.70
CA GLY A 224 -2.09 -0.95 0.35
C GLY A 224 -1.83 -2.44 0.16
N GLY A 225 -1.97 -2.95 -1.06
CA GLY A 225 -1.62 -4.34 -1.42
C GLY A 225 -0.12 -4.52 -1.63
N GLY A 226 0.40 -5.70 -1.34
CA GLY A 226 1.80 -6.07 -1.59
C GLY A 226 2.11 -6.20 -3.08
N GLY A 227 3.34 -5.88 -3.47
CA GLY A 227 3.84 -6.04 -4.84
C GLY A 227 3.97 -7.52 -5.23
N ALA A 228 4.01 -7.79 -6.54
CA ALA A 228 4.27 -9.13 -7.06
C ALA A 228 5.68 -9.63 -6.73
N GLY A 229 5.87 -10.92 -6.56
CA GLY A 229 7.18 -11.57 -6.56
C GLY A 229 7.79 -11.57 -7.96
N TRP A 230 9.13 -11.68 -8.05
CA TRP A 230 9.84 -11.74 -9.33
C TRP A 230 10.44 -13.13 -9.55
N ASN A 231 10.23 -13.68 -10.77
CA ASN A 231 10.77 -14.95 -11.18
C ASN A 231 11.50 -14.82 -12.53
N THR A 232 12.62 -15.54 -12.71
CA THR A 232 13.28 -15.76 -13.97
C THR A 232 13.55 -17.26 -14.17
N PRO A 233 13.18 -17.87 -15.29
CA PRO A 233 12.43 -17.31 -16.42
C PRO A 233 10.95 -17.09 -16.09
N ASP A 234 10.43 -15.96 -16.53
CA ASP A 234 9.04 -15.57 -16.32
C ASP A 234 8.09 -16.51 -17.08
N THR A 235 7.50 -17.45 -16.39
CA THR A 235 6.55 -18.42 -16.95
C THR A 235 5.17 -18.37 -16.29
N GLY A 236 4.92 -17.40 -15.40
CA GLY A 236 3.65 -17.29 -14.68
C GLY A 236 3.27 -15.87 -14.33
N ASP A 237 1.96 -15.61 -14.37
CA ASP A 237 1.35 -14.37 -13.90
C ASP A 237 1.22 -14.44 -12.36
N TYR A 238 2.11 -13.74 -11.66
CA TYR A 238 2.09 -13.68 -10.18
C TYR A 238 1.62 -12.28 -9.76
N PRO A 239 0.32 -12.10 -9.57
CA PRO A 239 -0.23 -10.79 -9.31
C PRO A 239 0.21 -10.24 -7.95
N GLY A 240 0.33 -8.93 -7.86
CA GLY A 240 0.36 -8.23 -6.57
C GLY A 240 -0.98 -8.39 -5.85
N GLY A 241 -0.99 -8.17 -4.55
CA GLY A 241 -2.21 -8.13 -3.75
C GLY A 241 -3.06 -6.90 -4.07
N SER A 242 -4.37 -7.03 -3.93
CA SER A 242 -5.29 -5.89 -3.98
C SER A 242 -5.15 -5.00 -2.74
N GLY A 243 -5.48 -3.72 -2.84
CA GLY A 243 -5.64 -2.87 -1.66
C GLY A 243 -6.82 -3.33 -0.79
N GLY A 244 -6.78 -3.01 0.50
CA GLY A 244 -7.92 -3.14 1.40
C GLY A 244 -8.91 -1.99 1.21
N SER A 245 -10.21 -2.25 1.44
CA SER A 245 -11.20 -1.18 1.47
C SER A 245 -10.92 -0.17 2.58
N GLY A 246 -11.41 1.05 2.40
CA GLY A 246 -11.41 2.08 3.42
C GLY A 246 -12.38 1.80 4.58
N ILE A 247 -12.47 2.75 5.48
CA ILE A 247 -13.44 2.79 6.59
C ILE A 247 -13.80 4.26 6.88
N VAL A 248 -15.03 4.48 7.27
CA VAL A 248 -15.51 5.76 7.82
C VAL A 248 -15.93 5.51 9.26
N ILE A 249 -15.37 6.26 10.19
CA ILE A 249 -15.67 6.15 11.62
C ILE A 249 -16.17 7.51 12.11
N ILE A 250 -17.36 7.54 12.67
CA ILE A 250 -17.99 8.75 13.20
C ILE A 250 -18.20 8.58 14.71
N ARG A 251 -17.75 9.55 15.49
CA ARG A 251 -17.97 9.62 16.94
C ARG A 251 -18.72 10.90 17.28
N TYR A 252 -19.77 10.78 18.05
CA TYR A 252 -20.55 11.92 18.55
C TYR A 252 -20.90 11.70 20.03
N SER A 253 -21.11 12.78 20.75
CA SER A 253 -21.68 12.74 22.11
C SER A 253 -23.19 12.79 22.02
N LEU A 254 -23.86 12.00 22.83
CA LEU A 254 -25.30 12.07 23.05
C LEU A 254 -25.58 13.15 24.13
#